data_cb8f9461896a8caf992cf9ed6727722c
#
_entry.id   cb8f9461896a8caf992cf9ed6727722c
#
_cell.length_a   1.000
_cell.length_b   1.000
_cell.length_c   1.000
_cell.angle_alpha   90.00
_cell.angle_beta   90.00
_cell.angle_gamma   90.00
#
_symmetry.space_group_name_H-M   'P 1'
#
loop_
_entity.id
_entity.type
_entity.pdbx_description
1 polymer ?
#
loop_
_entity_poly.entity_id
_entity_poly.type
_entity_poly.pdbx_seq_one_letter_code
_entity_poly.pdbx_strand_id
1 'polypeptide(L)'
;MDGTMDLTAKTELELRAMEREIAKQHLDKFPYLSLVWGFGNLACWIAVWMLCLNGIMPLWLGFIIATINVAASYLPSHEAQHSIFAMPGKPKRWLNELVGWVSPIPLVTPYSVLRATHMEHHKHANNPELDPDHDEHYDTVAGFFWGSVQWRQPKPYGGEHPYVRCLKRIGREDLILHSVAC
;
A
#
# COMPACT_ATOMS: atom_id res chain seq x y z
N MET A 1 -10.38 -19.59 -35.48
CA MET A 1 -10.61 -20.62 -34.44
C MET A 1 -10.67 -19.88 -33.12
N ASP A 2 -11.89 -19.65 -32.65
CA ASP A 2 -12.14 -18.95 -31.40
C ASP A 2 -11.87 -19.92 -30.25
N GLY A 3 -10.77 -19.72 -29.56
CA GLY A 3 -10.33 -20.55 -28.45
C GLY A 3 -10.94 -20.13 -27.11
N THR A 4 -12.23 -19.87 -27.07
CA THR A 4 -12.95 -19.67 -25.81
C THR A 4 -12.92 -20.99 -25.04
N MET A 5 -12.06 -21.04 -24.02
CA MET A 5 -11.91 -22.18 -23.13
C MET A 5 -13.20 -22.31 -22.31
N ASP A 6 -13.92 -23.44 -22.48
CA ASP A 6 -15.10 -23.73 -21.67
C ASP A 6 -14.68 -23.97 -20.20
N LEU A 7 -14.94 -22.97 -19.36
CA LEU A 7 -14.62 -23.01 -17.93
C LEU A 7 -15.75 -23.59 -17.06
N THR A 8 -16.90 -23.87 -17.65
CA THR A 8 -18.13 -24.24 -16.91
C THR A 8 -18.10 -25.64 -16.30
N ALA A 9 -17.19 -26.49 -16.78
CA ALA A 9 -17.07 -27.89 -16.32
C ALA A 9 -15.88 -28.15 -15.37
N LYS A 10 -15.06 -27.11 -15.03
CA LYS A 10 -13.89 -27.31 -14.19
C LYS A 10 -14.19 -27.09 -12.71
N THR A 11 -13.58 -27.92 -11.88
CA THR A 11 -13.65 -27.74 -10.43
C THR A 11 -12.89 -26.48 -10.01
N GLU A 12 -13.24 -25.87 -8.87
CA GLU A 12 -12.55 -24.70 -8.32
C GLU A 12 -11.04 -24.94 -8.15
N LEU A 13 -10.65 -26.18 -7.82
CA LEU A 13 -9.24 -26.55 -7.66
C LEU A 13 -8.48 -26.50 -8.99
N GLU A 14 -9.10 -26.94 -10.07
CA GLU A 14 -8.53 -26.89 -11.42
C GLU A 14 -8.42 -25.46 -11.93
N LEU A 15 -9.44 -24.63 -11.68
CA LEU A 15 -9.40 -23.21 -12.02
C LEU A 15 -8.26 -22.48 -11.29
N ARG A 16 -8.09 -22.71 -10.01
CA ARG A 16 -6.97 -22.14 -9.22
C ARG A 16 -5.61 -22.66 -9.67
N ALA A 17 -5.53 -23.90 -10.17
CA ALA A 17 -4.29 -24.41 -10.73
C ALA A 17 -3.94 -23.73 -12.05
N MET A 18 -4.94 -23.51 -12.91
CA MET A 18 -4.77 -22.79 -14.19
C MET A 18 -4.40 -21.34 -13.97
N GLU A 19 -5.07 -20.64 -13.05
CA GLU A 19 -4.73 -19.25 -12.67
C GLU A 19 -3.27 -19.15 -12.22
N ARG A 20 -2.82 -20.07 -11.38
CA ARG A 20 -1.40 -20.12 -10.95
C ARG A 20 -0.44 -20.35 -12.09
N GLU A 21 -0.79 -21.19 -13.05
CA GLU A 21 0.08 -21.46 -14.21
C GLU A 21 0.17 -20.25 -15.15
N ILE A 22 -0.97 -19.59 -15.39
CA ILE A 22 -1.01 -18.33 -16.16
C ILE A 22 -0.22 -17.24 -15.42
N ALA A 23 -0.44 -17.08 -14.11
CA ALA A 23 0.26 -16.09 -13.31
C ALA A 23 1.79 -16.30 -13.34
N LYS A 24 2.30 -17.53 -13.32
CA LYS A 24 3.75 -17.81 -13.42
C LYS A 24 4.38 -17.21 -14.67
N GLN A 25 3.68 -17.20 -15.81
CA GLN A 25 4.18 -16.60 -17.06
C GLN A 25 4.41 -15.10 -16.96
N HIS A 26 3.75 -14.44 -16.01
CA HIS A 26 3.86 -13.01 -15.77
C HIS A 26 4.73 -12.65 -14.56
N LEU A 27 4.99 -13.60 -13.66
CA LEU A 27 5.77 -13.40 -12.43
C LEU A 27 7.29 -13.42 -12.64
N ASP A 28 7.77 -13.85 -13.81
CA ASP A 28 9.21 -14.00 -14.09
C ASP A 28 9.94 -12.68 -14.39
N LYS A 29 9.20 -11.56 -14.50
CA LYS A 29 9.81 -10.26 -14.77
C LYS A 29 10.05 -9.52 -13.46
N PHE A 30 11.32 -9.22 -13.16
CA PHE A 30 11.66 -8.38 -12.02
C PHE A 30 11.04 -6.98 -12.19
N PRO A 31 10.35 -6.43 -11.16
CA PRO A 31 9.61 -5.17 -11.25
C PRO A 31 10.53 -3.94 -11.16
N TYR A 32 11.39 -3.76 -12.16
CA TYR A 32 12.33 -2.63 -12.20
C TYR A 32 11.63 -1.28 -12.14
N LEU A 33 10.44 -1.17 -12.74
CA LEU A 33 9.68 0.08 -12.75
C LEU A 33 9.31 0.51 -11.33
N SER A 34 8.81 -0.39 -10.51
CA SER A 34 8.43 -0.10 -9.13
C SER A 34 9.65 0.22 -8.26
N LEU A 35 10.78 -0.43 -8.53
CA LEU A 35 12.03 -0.12 -7.85
C LEU A 35 12.47 1.32 -8.15
N VAL A 36 12.55 1.67 -9.45
CA VAL A 36 12.93 3.02 -9.89
C VAL A 36 11.92 4.06 -9.41
N TRP A 37 10.63 3.74 -9.44
CA TRP A 37 9.57 4.60 -8.94
C TRP A 37 9.75 4.89 -7.45
N GLY A 38 9.92 3.87 -6.60
CA GLY A 38 10.05 4.06 -5.15
C GLY A 38 11.19 5.00 -4.77
N PHE A 39 12.38 4.76 -5.32
CA PHE A 39 13.56 5.61 -5.04
C PHE A 39 13.47 6.97 -5.73
N GLY A 40 13.00 7.03 -6.97
CA GLY A 40 12.84 8.26 -7.74
C GLY A 40 11.80 9.20 -7.09
N ASN A 41 10.70 8.65 -6.60
CA ASN A 41 9.67 9.42 -5.91
C ASN A 41 10.20 10.02 -4.59
N LEU A 42 10.96 9.25 -3.80
CA LEU A 42 11.60 9.76 -2.59
C LEU A 42 12.63 10.85 -2.91
N ALA A 43 13.46 10.64 -3.93
CA ALA A 43 14.43 11.65 -4.36
C ALA A 43 13.75 12.94 -4.81
N CYS A 44 12.65 12.84 -5.57
CA CYS A 44 11.84 13.99 -5.96
C CYS A 44 11.25 14.70 -4.74
N TRP A 45 10.71 13.97 -3.77
CA TRP A 45 10.16 14.54 -2.55
C TRP A 45 11.20 15.32 -1.75
N ILE A 46 12.41 14.75 -1.58
CA ILE A 46 13.54 15.44 -0.91
C ILE A 46 13.93 16.70 -1.71
N ALA A 47 14.01 16.60 -3.04
CA ALA A 47 14.36 17.74 -3.89
C ALA A 47 13.35 18.88 -3.76
N VAL A 48 12.04 18.59 -3.71
CA VAL A 48 10.98 19.59 -3.49
C VAL A 48 11.20 20.33 -2.18
N TRP A 49 11.48 19.61 -1.08
CA TRP A 49 11.79 20.23 0.20
C TRP A 49 13.02 21.14 0.11
N MET A 50 14.10 20.65 -0.49
CA MET A 50 15.33 21.44 -0.64
C MET A 50 15.11 22.70 -1.47
N LEU A 51 14.36 22.61 -2.57
CA LEU A 51 14.07 23.77 -3.44
C LEU A 51 13.18 24.79 -2.75
N CYS A 52 12.17 24.35 -1.99
CA CYS A 52 11.30 25.25 -1.24
C CYS A 52 12.05 25.94 -0.09
N LEU A 53 12.85 25.21 0.68
CA LEU A 53 13.59 25.76 1.82
C LEU A 53 14.67 26.76 1.38
N ASN A 54 15.24 26.63 0.18
CA ASN A 54 16.19 27.57 -0.38
C ASN A 54 15.51 28.72 -1.17
N GLY A 55 14.18 28.81 -1.17
CA GLY A 55 13.45 29.89 -1.86
C GLY A 55 13.49 29.80 -3.40
N ILE A 56 13.96 28.69 -3.98
CA ILE A 56 14.04 28.47 -5.43
C ILE A 56 12.67 28.12 -6.00
N MET A 57 11.87 27.37 -5.26
CA MET A 57 10.52 26.97 -5.63
C MET A 57 9.49 27.63 -4.71
N PRO A 58 8.42 28.25 -5.25
CA PRO A 58 7.36 28.81 -4.43
C PRO A 58 6.59 27.69 -3.71
N LEU A 59 6.19 27.94 -2.46
CA LEU A 59 5.56 26.93 -1.58
C LEU A 59 4.30 26.32 -2.17
N TRP A 60 3.49 27.10 -2.90
CA TRP A 60 2.25 26.57 -3.51
C TRP A 60 2.56 25.48 -4.56
N LEU A 61 3.63 25.69 -5.37
CA LEU A 61 4.05 24.68 -6.36
C LEU A 61 4.65 23.45 -5.67
N GLY A 62 5.49 23.70 -4.65
CA GLY A 62 6.02 22.63 -3.81
C GLY A 62 4.93 21.79 -3.16
N PHE A 63 3.85 22.42 -2.67
CA PHE A 63 2.70 21.73 -2.09
C PHE A 63 2.01 20.80 -3.10
N ILE A 64 1.77 21.28 -4.34
CA ILE A 64 1.13 20.48 -5.39
C ILE A 64 2.00 19.24 -5.70
N ILE A 65 3.30 19.46 -5.93
CA ILE A 65 4.22 18.35 -6.26
C ILE A 65 4.34 17.37 -5.09
N ALA A 66 4.48 17.87 -3.86
CA ALA A 66 4.57 17.03 -2.67
C ALA A 66 3.30 16.18 -2.49
N THR A 67 2.12 16.74 -2.76
CA THR A 67 0.84 15.99 -2.69
C THR A 67 0.83 14.83 -3.67
N ILE A 68 1.26 15.05 -4.91
CA ILE A 68 1.38 14.00 -5.92
C ILE A 68 2.40 12.94 -5.47
N ASN A 69 3.54 13.37 -4.94
CA ASN A 69 4.56 12.45 -4.43
C ASN A 69 4.03 11.57 -3.29
N VAL A 70 3.31 12.15 -2.33
CA VAL A 70 2.72 11.40 -1.21
C VAL A 70 1.75 10.34 -1.75
N ALA A 71 0.85 10.72 -2.66
CA ALA A 71 -0.08 9.79 -3.29
C ALA A 71 0.65 8.66 -4.05
N ALA A 72 1.73 9.00 -4.77
CA ALA A 72 2.51 8.04 -5.55
C ALA A 72 3.42 7.13 -4.71
N SER A 73 3.70 7.48 -3.45
CA SER A 73 4.66 6.78 -2.60
C SER A 73 4.17 5.42 -2.11
N TYR A 74 2.85 5.21 -2.04
CA TYR A 74 2.28 3.97 -1.53
C TYR A 74 2.49 2.79 -2.47
N LEU A 75 2.37 2.98 -3.78
CA LEU A 75 2.33 1.89 -4.76
C LEU A 75 3.56 0.96 -4.72
N PRO A 76 4.83 1.43 -4.72
CA PRO A 76 5.97 0.52 -4.61
C PRO A 76 6.04 -0.19 -3.25
N SER A 77 5.60 0.48 -2.16
CA SER A 77 5.48 -0.14 -0.85
C SER A 77 4.44 -1.25 -0.85
N HIS A 78 3.30 -1.04 -1.51
CA HIS A 78 2.24 -2.04 -1.68
C HIS A 78 2.76 -3.31 -2.39
N GLU A 79 3.52 -3.16 -3.48
CA GLU A 79 4.14 -4.29 -4.16
C GLU A 79 5.14 -5.04 -3.26
N ALA A 80 5.89 -4.29 -2.45
CA ALA A 80 6.80 -4.89 -1.46
C ALA A 80 6.04 -5.68 -0.38
N GLN A 81 4.84 -5.23 0.04
CA GLN A 81 3.98 -5.95 0.98
C GLN A 81 3.57 -7.32 0.43
N HIS A 82 3.33 -7.42 -0.87
CA HIS A 82 3.05 -8.66 -1.59
C HIS A 82 4.29 -9.50 -1.92
N SER A 83 5.49 -9.08 -1.51
CA SER A 83 6.75 -9.77 -1.78
C SER A 83 7.06 -9.93 -3.28
N ILE A 84 6.64 -8.96 -4.11
CA ILE A 84 6.80 -9.02 -5.58
C ILE A 84 8.27 -8.92 -6.00
N PHE A 85 9.12 -8.21 -5.26
CA PHE A 85 10.56 -8.10 -5.58
C PHE A 85 11.31 -9.41 -5.37
N ALA A 86 10.94 -10.22 -4.40
CA ALA A 86 11.43 -11.59 -4.25
C ALA A 86 10.55 -12.38 -3.28
N MET A 87 10.21 -13.60 -3.67
CA MET A 87 9.45 -14.53 -2.85
C MET A 87 10.20 -14.89 -1.54
N PRO A 88 9.49 -15.28 -0.48
CA PRO A 88 10.12 -15.76 0.76
C PRO A 88 11.16 -16.86 0.48
N GLY A 89 12.32 -16.76 1.12
CA GLY A 89 13.43 -17.70 0.93
C GLY A 89 14.34 -17.44 -0.27
N LYS A 90 14.05 -16.46 -1.12
CA LYS A 90 14.92 -16.09 -2.24
C LYS A 90 16.00 -15.07 -1.83
N PRO A 91 17.19 -15.05 -2.47
CA PRO A 91 18.33 -14.21 -2.07
C PRO A 91 18.05 -12.71 -2.03
N LYS A 92 17.14 -12.22 -2.89
CA LYS A 92 16.80 -10.78 -2.99
C LYS A 92 15.64 -10.35 -2.10
N ARG A 93 15.21 -11.16 -1.13
CA ARG A 93 14.08 -10.84 -0.25
C ARG A 93 14.25 -9.49 0.48
N TRP A 94 15.48 -9.12 0.80
CA TRP A 94 15.80 -7.83 1.42
C TRP A 94 15.32 -6.61 0.63
N LEU A 95 15.10 -6.76 -0.71
CA LEU A 95 14.55 -5.68 -1.53
C LEU A 95 13.11 -5.33 -1.16
N ASN A 96 12.29 -6.32 -0.76
CA ASN A 96 10.93 -6.03 -0.28
C ASN A 96 10.98 -5.16 0.98
N GLU A 97 11.87 -5.49 1.90
CA GLU A 97 12.05 -4.68 3.11
C GLU A 97 12.58 -3.28 2.76
N LEU A 98 13.61 -3.19 1.92
CA LEU A 98 14.18 -1.92 1.53
C LEU A 98 13.16 -1.01 0.82
N VAL A 99 12.50 -1.49 -0.22
CA VAL A 99 11.50 -0.71 -0.96
C VAL A 99 10.30 -0.40 -0.09
N GLY A 100 9.86 -1.39 0.71
CA GLY A 100 8.74 -1.26 1.62
C GLY A 100 8.94 -0.14 2.64
N TRP A 101 10.14 0.02 3.20
CA TRP A 101 10.44 1.08 4.16
C TRP A 101 10.76 2.42 3.51
N VAL A 102 11.46 2.42 2.38
CA VAL A 102 11.93 3.66 1.72
C VAL A 102 10.80 4.37 0.99
N SER A 103 9.95 3.62 0.27
CA SER A 103 8.91 4.21 -0.56
C SER A 103 7.86 5.00 0.23
N PRO A 104 7.32 4.55 1.38
CA PRO A 104 6.27 5.27 2.10
C PRO A 104 6.79 6.37 3.03
N ILE A 105 8.09 6.73 3.01
CA ILE A 105 8.63 7.84 3.81
C ILE A 105 7.81 9.13 3.61
N PRO A 106 7.46 9.56 2.37
CA PRO A 106 6.61 10.74 2.19
C PRO A 106 5.21 10.61 2.80
N LEU A 107 4.71 9.39 2.94
CA LEU A 107 3.40 9.11 3.53
C LEU A 107 3.43 9.15 5.07
N VAL A 108 4.63 9.09 5.68
CA VAL A 108 4.84 9.07 7.14
C VAL A 108 4.13 7.89 7.82
N THR A 109 4.02 6.76 7.14
CA THR A 109 3.39 5.55 7.68
C THR A 109 4.38 4.39 7.70
N PRO A 110 4.56 3.71 8.84
CA PRO A 110 5.51 2.59 8.96
C PRO A 110 5.12 1.41 8.06
N TYR A 111 6.08 0.91 7.31
CA TYR A 111 5.88 -0.25 6.42
C TYR A 111 5.33 -1.49 7.13
N SER A 112 5.78 -1.76 8.34
CA SER A 112 5.33 -2.90 9.14
C SER A 112 3.83 -2.84 9.46
N VAL A 113 3.31 -1.63 9.73
CA VAL A 113 1.88 -1.39 9.95
C VAL A 113 1.11 -1.58 8.65
N LEU A 114 1.54 -0.90 7.57
CA LEU A 114 0.92 -1.03 6.26
C LEU A 114 0.82 -2.48 5.82
N ARG A 115 1.92 -3.24 5.94
CA ARG A 115 1.93 -4.65 5.54
C ARG A 115 1.00 -5.51 6.37
N ALA A 116 0.98 -5.32 7.70
CA ALA A 116 0.14 -6.12 8.59
C ALA A 116 -1.35 -5.88 8.31
N THR A 117 -1.78 -4.63 8.23
CA THR A 117 -3.17 -4.26 7.97
C THR A 117 -3.61 -4.63 6.56
N HIS A 118 -2.76 -4.41 5.55
CA HIS A 118 -3.05 -4.75 4.17
C HIS A 118 -3.23 -6.27 3.94
N MET A 119 -2.42 -7.12 4.59
CA MET A 119 -2.61 -8.57 4.53
C MET A 119 -3.91 -9.00 5.21
N GLU A 120 -4.37 -8.31 6.23
CA GLU A 120 -5.68 -8.56 6.85
C GLU A 120 -6.83 -8.06 5.94
N HIS A 121 -6.67 -6.91 5.28
CA HIS A 121 -7.61 -6.48 4.24
C HIS A 121 -7.82 -7.56 3.18
N HIS A 122 -6.76 -8.13 2.62
CA HIS A 122 -6.88 -9.21 1.63
C HIS A 122 -7.58 -10.47 2.15
N LYS A 123 -7.46 -10.79 3.43
CA LYS A 123 -8.16 -11.94 4.03
C LYS A 123 -9.65 -11.68 4.25
N HIS A 124 -10.01 -10.44 4.49
CA HIS A 124 -11.32 -10.05 4.97
C HIS A 124 -11.98 -8.96 4.12
N ALA A 125 -11.54 -8.79 2.89
CA ALA A 125 -11.99 -7.73 1.98
C ALA A 125 -13.52 -7.56 2.01
N ASN A 126 -13.98 -6.32 2.18
CA ASN A 126 -15.38 -5.92 2.30
C ASN A 126 -16.14 -6.47 3.54
N ASN A 127 -15.45 -7.05 4.52
CA ASN A 127 -16.09 -7.42 5.77
C ASN A 127 -16.14 -6.20 6.72
N PRO A 128 -17.33 -5.72 7.14
CA PRO A 128 -17.44 -4.48 7.92
C PRO A 128 -16.79 -4.54 9.31
N GLU A 129 -16.57 -5.74 9.86
CA GLU A 129 -15.99 -5.91 11.20
C GLU A 129 -14.49 -6.23 11.16
N LEU A 130 -14.04 -6.89 10.11
CA LEU A 130 -12.70 -7.48 10.05
C LEU A 130 -11.76 -6.76 9.08
N ASP A 131 -12.30 -6.13 8.02
CA ASP A 131 -11.51 -5.40 7.05
C ASP A 131 -11.09 -4.04 7.62
N PRO A 132 -9.79 -3.78 7.82
CA PRO A 132 -9.34 -2.50 8.35
C PRO A 132 -9.57 -1.31 7.40
N ASP A 133 -9.80 -1.59 6.10
CA ASP A 133 -10.00 -0.57 5.05
C ASP A 133 -11.48 -0.45 4.63
N HIS A 134 -12.42 -1.16 5.32
CA HIS A 134 -13.84 -1.16 4.97
C HIS A 134 -14.46 0.24 4.97
N ASP A 135 -14.07 1.10 5.92
CA ASP A 135 -14.65 2.44 6.09
C ASP A 135 -14.17 3.46 5.03
N GLU A 136 -13.33 3.04 4.08
CA GLU A 136 -12.81 3.90 2.99
C GLU A 136 -13.72 3.93 1.74
N HIS A 137 -14.96 3.44 1.83
CA HIS A 137 -15.92 3.49 0.74
C HIS A 137 -16.70 4.81 0.72
N TYR A 138 -16.67 5.49 -0.42
CA TYR A 138 -17.35 6.78 -0.61
C TYR A 138 -18.11 6.81 -1.94
N ASP A 139 -19.38 7.20 -1.90
CA ASP A 139 -20.23 7.27 -3.09
C ASP A 139 -19.94 8.46 -4.01
N THR A 140 -19.20 9.45 -3.53
CA THR A 140 -18.89 10.67 -4.28
C THR A 140 -17.41 11.06 -4.18
N VAL A 141 -16.90 11.75 -5.20
CA VAL A 141 -15.53 12.29 -5.21
C VAL A 141 -15.32 13.26 -4.05
N ALA A 142 -16.27 14.13 -3.75
CA ALA A 142 -16.18 15.03 -2.61
C ALA A 142 -16.16 14.28 -1.27
N GLY A 143 -16.97 13.23 -1.16
CA GLY A 143 -16.97 12.32 0.00
C GLY A 143 -15.62 11.63 0.18
N PHE A 144 -15.01 11.16 -0.90
CA PHE A 144 -13.67 10.56 -0.86
C PHE A 144 -12.61 11.54 -0.31
N PHE A 145 -12.56 12.76 -0.84
CA PHE A 145 -11.59 13.76 -0.34
C PHE A 145 -11.84 14.11 1.12
N TRP A 146 -13.08 14.35 1.51
CA TRP A 146 -13.42 14.67 2.89
C TRP A 146 -13.16 13.51 3.84
N GLY A 147 -13.54 12.30 3.46
CA GLY A 147 -13.28 11.09 4.22
C GLY A 147 -11.80 10.80 4.39
N SER A 148 -10.99 11.01 3.34
CA SER A 148 -9.53 10.85 3.42
C SER A 148 -8.88 11.83 4.41
N VAL A 149 -9.43 13.03 4.56
CA VAL A 149 -8.99 13.96 5.62
C VAL A 149 -9.43 13.46 7.00
N GLN A 150 -10.69 13.04 7.14
CA GLN A 150 -11.24 12.56 8.42
C GLN A 150 -10.59 11.25 8.88
N TRP A 151 -10.20 10.36 7.96
CA TRP A 151 -9.51 9.12 8.26
C TRP A 151 -8.27 9.33 9.12
N ARG A 152 -7.51 10.39 8.84
CA ARG A 152 -6.26 10.74 9.52
C ARG A 152 -6.45 11.56 10.79
N GLN A 153 -7.68 11.94 11.12
CA GLN A 153 -7.95 12.67 12.35
C GLN A 153 -8.19 11.70 13.52
N PRO A 154 -7.89 12.12 14.76
CA PRO A 154 -8.29 11.38 15.95
C PRO A 154 -9.79 11.09 15.91
N LYS A 155 -10.16 9.84 16.20
CA LYS A 155 -11.58 9.46 16.19
C LYS A 155 -12.31 10.17 17.32
N PRO A 156 -13.51 10.75 17.07
CA PRO A 156 -14.30 11.39 18.11
C PRO A 156 -14.68 10.39 19.21
N TYR A 157 -14.80 10.89 20.41
CA TYR A 157 -15.21 10.11 21.62
C TYR A 157 -14.28 8.94 21.99
N GLY A 158 -12.99 9.03 21.68
CA GLY A 158 -12.04 7.98 22.01
C GLY A 158 -12.18 6.69 21.19
N GLY A 159 -12.86 6.76 20.05
CA GLY A 159 -12.93 5.65 19.10
C GLY A 159 -11.52 5.24 18.62
N GLU A 160 -11.30 3.95 18.55
CA GLU A 160 -10.02 3.39 18.12
C GLU A 160 -9.90 3.38 16.59
N HIS A 161 -8.73 3.74 16.06
CA HIS A 161 -8.49 3.70 14.61
C HIS A 161 -8.60 2.24 14.09
N PRO A 162 -9.20 1.98 12.91
CA PRO A 162 -9.36 0.62 12.37
C PRO A 162 -8.06 -0.18 12.32
N TYR A 163 -6.94 0.44 11.97
CA TYR A 163 -5.63 -0.21 11.98
C TYR A 163 -5.20 -0.66 13.38
N VAL A 164 -5.45 0.15 14.41
CA VAL A 164 -5.15 -0.22 15.80
C VAL A 164 -6.01 -1.40 16.24
N ARG A 165 -7.31 -1.40 15.94
CA ARG A 165 -8.20 -2.54 16.20
C ARG A 165 -7.72 -3.81 15.50
N CYS A 166 -7.32 -3.68 14.22
CA CYS A 166 -6.78 -4.78 13.44
C CYS A 166 -5.51 -5.34 14.07
N LEU A 167 -4.53 -4.49 14.41
CA LEU A 167 -3.25 -4.91 15.01
C LEU A 167 -3.45 -5.61 16.35
N LYS A 168 -4.34 -5.12 17.20
CA LYS A 168 -4.71 -5.80 18.46
C LYS A 168 -5.31 -7.18 18.20
N ARG A 169 -6.26 -7.27 17.27
CA ARG A 169 -6.91 -8.54 16.94
C ARG A 169 -5.93 -9.62 16.49
N ILE A 170 -4.90 -9.24 15.71
CA ILE A 170 -3.90 -10.18 15.19
C ILE A 170 -2.69 -10.39 16.12
N GLY A 171 -2.71 -9.80 17.33
CA GLY A 171 -1.62 -9.92 18.30
C GLY A 171 -0.33 -9.19 17.92
N ARG A 172 -0.43 -8.11 17.13
CA ARG A 172 0.70 -7.28 16.70
C ARG A 172 0.67 -5.90 17.36
N GLU A 173 0.42 -5.89 18.66
CA GLU A 173 0.40 -4.67 19.47
C GLU A 173 1.78 -3.98 19.53
N ASP A 174 2.85 -4.72 19.29
CA ASP A 174 4.21 -4.19 19.10
C ASP A 174 4.29 -3.09 18.03
N LEU A 175 3.40 -3.13 17.02
CA LEU A 175 3.35 -2.16 15.94
C LEU A 175 2.51 -0.90 16.27
N ILE A 176 1.72 -0.92 17.34
CA ILE A 176 0.83 0.21 17.68
C ILE A 176 1.62 1.47 18.01
N LEU A 177 2.75 1.34 18.69
CA LEU A 177 3.64 2.48 18.99
C LEU A 177 4.14 3.16 17.70
N HIS A 178 4.29 2.40 16.62
CA HIS A 178 4.66 2.94 15.31
C HIS A 178 3.49 3.63 14.59
N SER A 179 2.23 3.28 14.93
CA SER A 179 1.04 3.87 14.30
C SER A 179 0.55 5.15 15.00
N VAL A 180 0.90 5.34 16.28
CA VAL A 180 0.52 6.52 17.05
C VAL A 180 1.47 7.69 16.83
N ALA A 181 2.67 7.44 16.29
CA ALA A 181 3.66 8.46 15.95
C ALA A 181 3.39 9.15 14.59
N CYS A 182 2.33 8.77 13.90
CA CYS A 182 1.80 9.37 12.69
C CYS A 182 0.49 10.08 12.98
#